data_d345f57f37184f3ff579b53d99038222
#
_entry.id   d345f57f37184f3ff579b53d99038222
#
_cell.length_a   1.000
_cell.length_b   1.000
_cell.length_c   1.000
_cell.angle_alpha   90.00
_cell.angle_beta   90.00
_cell.angle_gamma   90.00
#
_symmetry.space_group_name_H-M   'P 1'
#
loop_
_entity.id
_entity.type
_entity.pdbx_description
1 polymer ?
#
loop_
_entity_poly.entity_id
_entity_poly.type
_entity_poly.pdbx_seq_one_letter_code
_entity_poly.pdbx_strand_id
1 'polypeptide(L)'
;MKYRDIITATTGERLNMKLKSFGISAVLAALMLSGSASFAQNSAATANPAPCPAEGFSGGFSRGCPQKQFANPADISAMMAALPDKPYATPQSPRHVLVLCRAVGWVHTSIPLAAKMVEYLGDKTGAWMTTITYDATSITPENLKQYDAIFLASTTGEFLDDPNDQAATDLRRRALLDFVKGGKGLASIHAASDSYHAKAPALAGTWPEFNEMIGGFFKFHWTYPTLIPVKVDDPHSPLTAMFQPKGFDIVDETYTFAQDSFSRKRVHVLTSINYAKMSAEDKAKEPAATRRTDGDYALSYIQRVGNGRVFYEGHGHDEKVYFLRPFVAHMLAGIQYALGDLKADDSPSAK
;
A
#
# COMPACT_ATOMS: atom_id res chain seq x y z
N MET A 1 -1.55 -43.96 -25.23
CA MET A 1 -0.11 -44.24 -25.46
C MET A 1 0.60 -43.97 -24.17
N LYS A 2 1.11 -45.01 -23.50
CA LYS A 2 1.70 -44.99 -22.16
C LYS A 2 3.16 -44.52 -22.26
N TYR A 3 3.57 -43.61 -21.39
CA TYR A 3 5.01 -43.36 -21.15
C TYR A 3 5.34 -43.92 -19.78
N ARG A 4 6.09 -44.99 -19.80
CA ARG A 4 6.80 -45.59 -18.65
C ARG A 4 8.23 -45.88 -19.07
N ASP A 5 9.11 -45.68 -18.09
CA ASP A 5 10.45 -46.21 -17.93
C ASP A 5 11.62 -45.65 -18.77
N ILE A 6 12.54 -44.98 -18.06
CA ILE A 6 13.97 -45.32 -18.08
C ILE A 6 14.58 -44.84 -16.75
N ILE A 7 14.83 -45.81 -15.88
CA ILE A 7 15.85 -45.72 -14.79
C ILE A 7 17.03 -46.56 -15.29
N THR A 8 18.22 -45.99 -15.33
CA THR A 8 19.47 -46.79 -15.21
C THR A 8 20.54 -45.96 -14.54
N ALA A 9 21.09 -46.57 -13.52
CA ALA A 9 22.18 -46.15 -12.66
C ALA A 9 23.57 -46.23 -13.33
N THR A 10 24.50 -45.39 -12.88
CA THR A 10 25.95 -45.73 -12.84
C THR A 10 26.58 -44.92 -11.68
N THR A 11 26.93 -45.63 -10.63
CA THR A 11 28.27 -45.83 -9.99
C THR A 11 29.23 -44.64 -10.06
N GLY A 12 29.53 -43.92 -9.01
CA GLY A 12 30.46 -44.22 -7.94
C GLY A 12 31.89 -43.83 -8.28
N GLU A 13 32.36 -42.67 -7.79
CA GLU A 13 33.81 -42.49 -7.53
C GLU A 13 33.97 -41.59 -6.28
N ARG A 14 34.63 -42.21 -5.29
CA ARG A 14 35.13 -41.53 -4.08
C ARG A 14 36.48 -40.91 -4.37
N LEU A 15 36.60 -39.60 -4.19
CA LEU A 15 37.93 -38.98 -4.13
C LEU A 15 38.26 -38.67 -2.66
N ASN A 16 39.22 -39.45 -2.14
CA ASN A 16 39.92 -39.19 -0.89
C ASN A 16 40.90 -38.03 -1.09
N MET A 17 40.82 -36.97 -0.34
CA MET A 17 41.90 -36.02 -0.18
C MET A 17 42.31 -35.87 1.29
N LYS A 18 43.55 -36.20 1.55
CA LYS A 18 44.22 -36.22 2.84
C LYS A 18 44.39 -34.79 3.40
N LEU A 19 44.03 -34.62 4.68
CA LEU A 19 44.52 -33.51 5.50
C LEU A 19 46.04 -33.59 5.67
N LYS A 20 46.73 -32.49 5.40
CA LYS A 20 48.06 -32.23 5.93
C LYS A 20 47.96 -31.14 6.99
N SER A 21 48.25 -31.51 8.20
CA SER A 21 48.49 -30.63 9.34
C SER A 21 49.85 -29.94 9.20
N PHE A 22 49.85 -28.63 9.39
CA PHE A 22 51.09 -27.90 9.78
C PHE A 22 50.76 -27.09 11.03
N GLY A 23 51.37 -27.50 12.12
CA GLY A 23 51.45 -26.72 13.33
C GLY A 23 52.70 -25.84 13.31
N ILE A 24 52.59 -24.64 13.82
CA ILE A 24 53.74 -23.89 14.36
C ILE A 24 53.24 -23.04 15.55
N SER A 25 54.05 -23.13 16.58
CA SER A 25 53.87 -22.67 17.94
C SER A 25 53.93 -21.15 18.17
N ALA A 26 53.33 -20.79 19.27
CA ALA A 26 53.40 -19.66 20.13
C ALA A 26 54.65 -18.77 20.16
N VAL A 27 54.45 -17.46 20.33
CA VAL A 27 55.21 -16.60 21.28
C VAL A 27 54.30 -15.56 21.89
N LEU A 28 54.24 -15.54 23.23
CA LEU A 28 53.67 -14.48 24.09
C LEU A 28 54.52 -13.23 24.01
N ALA A 29 53.89 -12.06 24.02
CA ALA A 29 54.43 -10.89 24.71
C ALA A 29 53.27 -9.98 25.16
N ALA A 30 53.12 -9.85 26.44
CA ALA A 30 52.22 -8.92 27.14
C ALA A 30 52.83 -7.52 27.15
N LEU A 31 51.97 -6.52 26.89
CA LEU A 31 52.22 -5.14 27.44
C LEU A 31 50.87 -4.56 27.85
N MET A 32 50.73 -4.42 29.15
CA MET A 32 49.68 -3.65 29.83
C MET A 32 49.97 -2.17 29.64
N LEU A 33 49.00 -1.40 29.18
CA LEU A 33 48.91 0.02 29.46
C LEU A 33 47.45 0.39 29.65
N SER A 34 47.14 0.67 30.91
CA SER A 34 45.90 1.17 31.43
C SER A 34 45.62 2.60 30.91
N GLY A 35 44.51 2.76 30.26
CA GLY A 35 43.93 4.05 29.94
C GLY A 35 42.43 3.99 30.17
N SER A 36 41.97 4.32 31.37
CA SER A 36 40.58 4.43 31.73
C SER A 36 39.99 5.70 31.12
N ALA A 37 39.38 5.60 29.92
CA ALA A 37 38.51 6.65 29.44
C ALA A 37 37.08 6.29 29.87
N SER A 38 36.61 7.00 30.91
CA SER A 38 35.22 6.97 31.35
C SER A 38 34.37 7.64 30.28
N PHE A 39 33.75 6.85 29.41
CA PHE A 39 32.62 7.33 28.65
C PHE A 39 31.42 7.38 29.60
N ALA A 40 31.04 8.60 30.00
CA ALA A 40 29.74 8.83 30.59
C ALA A 40 28.66 8.47 29.61
N GLN A 41 28.08 7.27 29.75
CA GLN A 41 26.81 6.91 29.10
C GLN A 41 25.72 7.78 29.72
N ASN A 42 25.32 8.84 29.02
CA ASN A 42 24.02 9.47 29.23
C ASN A 42 22.94 8.46 28.84
N SER A 43 22.57 7.60 29.77
CA SER A 43 21.35 6.80 29.68
C SER A 43 20.17 7.71 29.94
N ALA A 44 19.70 8.42 28.90
CA ALA A 44 18.31 8.81 28.87
C ALA A 44 17.53 7.51 28.96
N ALA A 45 16.87 7.28 30.09
CA ALA A 45 15.95 6.16 30.25
C ALA A 45 14.85 6.31 29.19
N THR A 46 15.01 5.63 28.06
CA THR A 46 13.93 5.44 27.11
C THR A 46 12.89 4.58 27.83
N ALA A 47 11.75 5.21 28.15
CA ALA A 47 10.59 4.47 28.60
C ALA A 47 10.42 3.29 27.63
N ASN A 48 10.35 2.07 28.16
CA ASN A 48 10.09 0.89 27.34
C ASN A 48 8.84 1.17 26.50
N PRO A 49 8.91 1.07 25.16
CA PRO A 49 7.71 1.23 24.35
C PRO A 49 6.65 0.23 24.85
N ALA A 50 5.40 0.68 24.91
CA ALA A 50 4.29 -0.20 25.26
C ALA A 50 4.38 -1.48 24.42
N PRO A 51 4.12 -2.67 25.00
CA PRO A 51 4.22 -3.92 24.27
C PRO A 51 3.27 -3.85 23.06
N CYS A 52 3.80 -4.22 21.90
CA CYS A 52 2.98 -4.30 20.69
C CYS A 52 1.88 -5.34 20.89
N PRO A 53 0.64 -5.11 20.40
CA PRO A 53 -0.44 -6.06 20.54
C PRO A 53 -0.04 -7.45 20.05
N ALA A 54 -0.48 -8.48 20.79
CA ALA A 54 -0.26 -9.87 20.39
C ALA A 54 -0.89 -10.16 19.02
N GLU A 55 -0.40 -11.18 18.33
CA GLU A 55 -0.96 -11.65 17.06
C GLU A 55 -2.48 -11.91 17.21
N GLY A 56 -3.26 -11.36 16.27
CA GLY A 56 -4.73 -11.49 16.27
C GLY A 56 -5.50 -10.20 16.52
N PHE A 57 -4.84 -9.07 16.74
CA PHE A 57 -5.52 -7.79 16.77
C PHE A 57 -5.89 -7.36 15.35
N SER A 58 -7.19 -7.35 15.03
CA SER A 58 -7.66 -6.80 13.75
C SER A 58 -7.52 -5.28 13.77
N GLY A 59 -6.93 -4.69 12.73
CA GLY A 59 -6.96 -3.26 12.50
C GLY A 59 -5.65 -2.50 12.58
N GLY A 60 -4.55 -3.09 13.01
CA GLY A 60 -3.23 -2.44 12.95
C GLY A 60 -2.61 -2.08 14.29
N PHE A 61 -1.43 -1.48 14.25
CA PHE A 61 -0.60 -1.16 15.41
C PHE A 61 -0.24 0.32 15.44
N SER A 62 -0.21 0.90 16.65
CA SER A 62 0.28 2.27 16.86
C SER A 62 1.78 2.39 16.52
N ARG A 63 2.25 3.64 16.37
CA ARG A 63 3.66 3.97 16.11
C ARG A 63 4.61 3.21 17.03
N GLY A 64 5.70 2.70 16.46
CA GLY A 64 6.78 2.03 17.17
C GLY A 64 6.71 0.50 17.19
N CYS A 65 5.64 -0.10 16.70
CA CYS A 65 5.59 -1.54 16.54
C CYS A 65 6.27 -1.98 15.25
N PRO A 66 6.98 -3.13 15.23
CA PRO A 66 7.53 -3.70 14.01
C PRO A 66 6.43 -3.96 12.99
N GLN A 67 6.62 -3.48 11.77
CA GLN A 67 5.69 -3.72 10.69
C GLN A 67 5.81 -5.17 10.20
N LYS A 68 4.70 -5.92 10.22
CA LYS A 68 4.67 -7.27 9.63
C LYS A 68 4.88 -7.19 8.12
N GLN A 69 5.68 -8.12 7.59
CA GLN A 69 5.98 -8.22 6.15
C GLN A 69 5.36 -9.47 5.51
N PHE A 70 4.68 -10.29 6.29
CA PHE A 70 4.09 -11.55 5.82
C PHE A 70 2.60 -11.58 6.13
N ALA A 71 1.79 -11.87 5.10
CA ALA A 71 0.37 -12.13 5.26
C ALA A 71 0.14 -13.54 5.80
N ASN A 72 -1.01 -13.74 6.45
CA ASN A 72 -1.43 -15.06 6.88
C ASN A 72 -1.66 -15.97 5.67
N PRO A 73 -1.12 -17.21 5.62
CA PRO A 73 -1.31 -18.12 4.50
C PRO A 73 -2.78 -18.45 4.19
N ALA A 74 -3.65 -18.50 5.20
CA ALA A 74 -5.08 -18.71 4.99
C ALA A 74 -5.73 -17.53 4.27
N ASP A 75 -5.34 -16.28 4.62
CA ASP A 75 -5.84 -15.08 3.98
C ASP A 75 -5.32 -14.96 2.53
N ILE A 76 -4.05 -15.33 2.30
CA ILE A 76 -3.51 -15.44 0.94
C ILE A 76 -4.34 -16.42 0.11
N SER A 77 -4.65 -17.60 0.66
CA SER A 77 -5.42 -18.61 -0.04
C SER A 77 -6.84 -18.12 -0.38
N ALA A 78 -7.51 -17.46 0.58
CA ALA A 78 -8.84 -16.89 0.38
C ALA A 78 -8.83 -15.78 -0.68
N MET A 79 -7.84 -14.88 -0.63
CA MET A 79 -7.65 -13.82 -1.62
C MET A 79 -7.38 -14.41 -3.02
N MET A 80 -6.50 -15.41 -3.14
CA MET A 80 -6.20 -16.07 -4.42
C MET A 80 -7.42 -16.68 -5.09
N ALA A 81 -8.37 -17.21 -4.31
CA ALA A 81 -9.64 -17.74 -4.83
C ALA A 81 -10.54 -16.65 -5.44
N ALA A 82 -10.37 -15.40 -5.02
CA ALA A 82 -11.13 -14.25 -5.52
C ALA A 82 -10.51 -13.59 -6.76
N LEU A 83 -9.26 -13.89 -7.11
CA LEU A 83 -8.55 -13.20 -8.20
C LEU A 83 -9.20 -13.45 -9.56
N PRO A 84 -9.34 -12.42 -10.41
CA PRO A 84 -9.69 -12.55 -11.83
C PRO A 84 -8.68 -13.42 -12.59
N ASP A 85 -9.15 -14.10 -13.64
CA ASP A 85 -8.32 -15.00 -14.45
C ASP A 85 -7.67 -14.29 -15.65
N LYS A 86 -8.13 -13.09 -15.97
CA LYS A 86 -7.68 -12.32 -17.15
C LYS A 86 -7.60 -10.84 -16.83
N PRO A 87 -6.70 -10.10 -17.47
CA PRO A 87 -6.66 -8.65 -17.37
C PRO A 87 -7.87 -8.01 -18.06
N TYR A 88 -8.24 -6.79 -17.66
CA TYR A 88 -9.27 -5.99 -18.35
C TYR A 88 -8.75 -5.39 -19.65
N ALA A 89 -7.46 -5.17 -19.75
CA ALA A 89 -6.79 -4.73 -20.97
C ALA A 89 -5.49 -5.51 -21.15
N THR A 90 -5.15 -5.85 -22.38
CA THR A 90 -3.83 -6.42 -22.71
C THR A 90 -2.76 -5.35 -22.47
N PRO A 91 -1.70 -5.65 -21.72
CA PRO A 91 -0.59 -4.71 -21.53
C PRO A 91 0.04 -4.29 -22.87
N GLN A 92 0.29 -2.99 -23.04
CA GLN A 92 0.90 -2.46 -24.27
C GLN A 92 2.40 -2.79 -24.38
N SER A 93 3.04 -3.07 -23.25
CA SER A 93 4.44 -3.50 -23.12
C SER A 93 4.60 -4.27 -21.79
N PRO A 94 5.71 -4.97 -21.55
CA PRO A 94 6.01 -5.48 -20.23
C PRO A 94 5.91 -4.37 -19.18
N ARG A 95 5.14 -4.60 -18.13
CA ARG A 95 4.88 -3.65 -17.06
C ARG A 95 5.54 -4.08 -15.77
N HIS A 96 6.00 -3.11 -14.98
CA HIS A 96 6.58 -3.35 -13.67
C HIS A 96 6.00 -2.40 -12.62
N VAL A 97 5.45 -2.96 -11.55
CA VAL A 97 4.83 -2.22 -10.43
C VAL A 97 5.71 -2.34 -9.18
N LEU A 98 6.07 -1.20 -8.61
CA LEU A 98 6.71 -1.14 -7.29
C LEU A 98 5.63 -0.99 -6.22
N VAL A 99 5.51 -1.95 -5.31
CA VAL A 99 4.61 -1.88 -4.16
C VAL A 99 5.39 -1.37 -2.95
N LEU A 100 5.04 -0.18 -2.47
CA LEU A 100 5.61 0.40 -1.27
C LEU A 100 4.68 0.16 -0.08
N CYS A 101 5.19 -0.55 0.92
CA CYS A 101 4.46 -1.03 2.09
C CYS A 101 4.82 -0.30 3.38
N ARG A 102 5.57 0.79 3.32
CA ARG A 102 6.05 1.50 4.52
C ARG A 102 4.95 2.34 5.16
N ALA A 103 4.65 2.05 6.42
CA ALA A 103 3.77 2.86 7.26
C ALA A 103 4.56 3.36 8.49
N VAL A 104 4.48 4.66 8.79
CA VAL A 104 5.13 5.31 9.95
C VAL A 104 4.12 5.98 10.88
N GLY A 105 2.85 6.02 10.50
CA GLY A 105 1.71 6.35 11.33
C GLY A 105 1.09 5.09 11.95
N TRP A 106 -0.19 4.85 11.66
CA TRP A 106 -0.87 3.62 12.02
C TRP A 106 -0.47 2.49 11.06
N VAL A 107 -0.04 1.35 11.59
CA VAL A 107 0.39 0.20 10.78
C VAL A 107 -0.76 -0.79 10.66
N HIS A 108 -1.34 -0.92 9.47
CA HIS A 108 -2.43 -1.85 9.20
C HIS A 108 -1.92 -3.28 9.04
N THR A 109 -2.66 -4.25 9.59
CA THR A 109 -2.34 -5.69 9.47
C THR A 109 -2.51 -6.20 8.05
N SER A 110 -3.39 -5.56 7.28
CA SER A 110 -3.69 -5.91 5.88
C SER A 110 -2.59 -5.52 4.86
N ILE A 111 -1.60 -4.70 5.24
CA ILE A 111 -0.53 -4.26 4.32
C ILE A 111 0.15 -5.41 3.57
N PRO A 112 0.60 -6.49 4.23
CA PRO A 112 1.24 -7.60 3.52
C PRO A 112 0.30 -8.32 2.56
N LEU A 113 -1.00 -8.42 2.90
CA LEU A 113 -2.00 -9.04 2.03
C LEU A 113 -2.30 -8.15 0.82
N ALA A 114 -2.39 -6.82 1.00
CA ALA A 114 -2.51 -5.87 -0.10
C ALA A 114 -1.34 -5.98 -1.08
N ALA A 115 -0.11 -6.10 -0.58
CA ALA A 115 1.07 -6.30 -1.41
C ALA A 115 1.00 -7.62 -2.21
N LYS A 116 0.58 -8.70 -1.54
CA LYS A 116 0.39 -10.02 -2.19
C LYS A 116 -0.76 -10.01 -3.19
N MET A 117 -1.82 -9.24 -2.95
CA MET A 117 -2.88 -9.05 -3.94
C MET A 117 -2.32 -8.44 -5.22
N VAL A 118 -1.52 -7.38 -5.14
CA VAL A 118 -0.92 -6.75 -6.33
C VAL A 118 0.01 -7.74 -7.06
N GLU A 119 0.85 -8.47 -6.33
CA GLU A 119 1.74 -9.48 -6.91
C GLU A 119 0.95 -10.56 -7.65
N TYR A 120 0.00 -11.22 -6.99
CA TYR A 120 -0.76 -12.31 -7.60
C TYR A 120 -1.75 -11.87 -8.67
N LEU A 121 -2.26 -10.65 -8.64
CA LEU A 121 -3.02 -10.06 -9.75
C LEU A 121 -2.14 -9.97 -11.00
N GLY A 122 -0.93 -9.42 -10.86
CA GLY A 122 0.02 -9.33 -11.97
C GLY A 122 0.40 -10.70 -12.54
N ASP A 123 0.81 -11.62 -11.66
CA ASP A 123 1.26 -12.96 -12.03
C ASP A 123 0.14 -13.79 -12.71
N LYS A 124 -1.06 -13.82 -12.09
CA LYS A 124 -2.18 -14.63 -12.59
C LYS A 124 -2.70 -14.13 -13.92
N THR A 125 -2.76 -12.81 -14.11
CA THR A 125 -3.32 -12.20 -15.33
C THR A 125 -2.26 -11.90 -16.40
N GLY A 126 -0.98 -11.99 -16.06
CA GLY A 126 0.12 -11.59 -16.94
C GLY A 126 0.16 -10.08 -17.20
N ALA A 127 -0.49 -9.27 -16.34
CA ALA A 127 -0.66 -7.85 -16.59
C ALA A 127 0.59 -7.02 -16.21
N TRP A 128 1.36 -7.44 -15.21
CA TRP A 128 2.60 -6.79 -14.79
C TRP A 128 3.47 -7.72 -13.93
N MET A 129 4.75 -7.36 -13.79
CA MET A 129 5.66 -7.89 -12.77
C MET A 129 5.61 -7.01 -11.53
N THR A 130 5.87 -7.56 -10.35
CA THR A 130 5.79 -6.83 -9.08
C THR A 130 7.11 -6.89 -8.32
N THR A 131 7.52 -5.77 -7.75
CA THR A 131 8.53 -5.68 -6.70
C THR A 131 7.90 -5.12 -5.44
N ILE A 132 8.03 -5.83 -4.31
CA ILE A 132 7.50 -5.39 -3.01
C ILE A 132 8.65 -4.85 -2.16
N THR A 133 8.46 -3.68 -1.55
CA THR A 133 9.43 -3.06 -0.66
C THR A 133 8.76 -2.43 0.56
N TYR A 134 9.47 -2.47 1.69
CA TYR A 134 9.11 -1.77 2.93
C TYR A 134 10.08 -0.60 3.20
N ASP A 135 11.01 -0.37 2.28
CA ASP A 135 12.07 0.61 2.41
C ASP A 135 11.85 1.81 1.48
N ALA A 136 11.69 3.00 2.09
CA ALA A 136 11.56 4.26 1.36
C ALA A 136 12.80 4.63 0.53
N THR A 137 13.97 4.07 0.82
CA THR A 137 15.18 4.30 0.03
C THR A 137 15.07 3.78 -1.40
N SER A 138 14.07 2.93 -1.68
CA SER A 138 13.71 2.50 -3.03
C SER A 138 13.13 3.62 -3.90
N ILE A 139 12.67 4.73 -3.30
CA ILE A 139 12.07 5.86 -4.03
C ILE A 139 13.18 6.87 -4.38
N THR A 140 13.91 6.56 -5.42
CA THR A 140 14.93 7.46 -6.01
C THR A 140 14.73 7.58 -7.52
N PRO A 141 15.14 8.71 -8.14
CA PRO A 141 15.00 8.88 -9.58
C PRO A 141 15.63 7.75 -10.40
N GLU A 142 16.77 7.22 -9.92
CA GLU A 142 17.49 6.15 -10.62
C GLU A 142 16.73 4.82 -10.53
N ASN A 143 16.32 4.42 -9.32
CA ASN A 143 15.61 3.16 -9.11
C ASN A 143 14.24 3.16 -9.79
N LEU A 144 13.54 4.29 -9.81
CA LEU A 144 12.20 4.40 -10.38
C LEU A 144 12.16 4.25 -11.91
N LYS A 145 13.27 4.39 -12.63
CA LYS A 145 13.31 4.22 -14.10
C LYS A 145 12.81 2.85 -14.57
N GLN A 146 12.97 1.81 -13.76
CA GLN A 146 12.57 0.45 -14.10
C GLN A 146 11.09 0.15 -13.88
N TYR A 147 10.32 1.06 -13.29
CA TYR A 147 8.92 0.86 -12.96
C TYR A 147 7.99 1.69 -13.84
N ASP A 148 6.76 1.20 -14.03
CA ASP A 148 5.70 1.88 -14.77
C ASP A 148 4.62 2.44 -13.85
N ALA A 149 4.48 1.88 -12.65
CA ALA A 149 3.61 2.41 -11.61
C ALA A 149 4.18 2.12 -10.21
N ILE A 150 3.76 2.94 -9.25
CA ILE A 150 3.92 2.71 -7.82
C ILE A 150 2.56 2.38 -7.23
N PHE A 151 2.51 1.37 -6.35
CA PHE A 151 1.34 1.05 -5.55
C PHE A 151 1.64 1.36 -4.07
N LEU A 152 0.84 2.24 -3.45
CA LEU A 152 0.95 2.57 -2.03
C LEU A 152 0.02 1.65 -1.24
N ALA A 153 0.58 0.66 -0.56
CA ALA A 153 -0.16 -0.32 0.22
C ALA A 153 -0.42 0.20 1.64
N SER A 154 -1.50 0.96 1.82
CA SER A 154 -1.90 1.55 3.11
C SER A 154 -0.75 2.24 3.84
N THR A 155 0.04 3.05 3.12
CA THR A 155 1.08 3.91 3.71
C THR A 155 0.45 4.92 4.66
N THR A 156 1.14 5.27 5.75
CA THR A 156 0.64 6.26 6.73
C THR A 156 1.75 7.17 7.21
N GLY A 157 1.37 8.36 7.65
CA GLY A 157 2.31 9.36 8.16
C GLY A 157 3.30 9.84 7.11
N GLU A 158 4.48 10.22 7.51
CA GLU A 158 5.52 10.75 6.62
C GLU A 158 6.38 9.59 6.05
N PHE A 159 5.76 8.72 5.25
CA PHE A 159 6.33 7.42 4.85
C PHE A 159 7.58 7.48 3.95
N LEU A 160 7.91 8.61 3.34
CA LEU A 160 9.17 8.79 2.58
C LEU A 160 10.26 9.48 3.38
N ASP A 161 9.90 10.07 4.54
CA ASP A 161 10.81 10.95 5.26
C ASP A 161 11.87 10.18 6.03
N ASP A 162 13.03 10.80 6.09
CA ASP A 162 14.12 10.42 6.96
C ASP A 162 14.24 11.48 8.06
N PRO A 163 14.01 11.14 9.33
CA PRO A 163 14.04 12.12 10.41
C PRO A 163 15.44 12.72 10.65
N ASN A 164 16.48 12.08 10.10
CA ASN A 164 17.87 12.47 10.30
C ASN A 164 18.52 13.05 9.02
N ASP A 165 17.82 12.98 7.86
CA ASP A 165 18.36 13.43 6.58
C ASP A 165 17.27 14.11 5.73
N GLN A 166 17.24 15.45 5.82
CA GLN A 166 16.30 16.26 5.05
C GLN A 166 16.57 16.19 3.54
N ALA A 167 17.83 16.05 3.12
CA ALA A 167 18.17 15.95 1.71
C ALA A 167 17.65 14.64 1.11
N ALA A 168 17.73 13.53 1.85
CA ALA A 168 17.14 12.25 1.45
C ALA A 168 15.61 12.33 1.41
N THR A 169 14.98 12.99 2.36
CA THR A 169 13.53 13.28 2.36
C THR A 169 13.12 14.02 1.10
N ASP A 170 13.78 15.15 0.81
CA ASP A 170 13.47 16.00 -0.35
C ASP A 170 13.68 15.26 -1.68
N LEU A 171 14.73 14.44 -1.75
CA LEU A 171 15.01 13.61 -2.93
C LEU A 171 13.86 12.62 -3.20
N ARG A 172 13.43 11.88 -2.17
CA ARG A 172 12.37 10.87 -2.27
C ARG A 172 11.02 11.50 -2.62
N ARG A 173 10.65 12.59 -1.94
CA ARG A 173 9.41 13.33 -2.22
C ARG A 173 9.38 13.83 -3.67
N ARG A 174 10.45 14.45 -4.12
CA ARG A 174 10.59 14.93 -5.51
C ARG A 174 10.54 13.78 -6.50
N ALA A 175 11.26 12.68 -6.24
CA ALA A 175 11.27 11.51 -7.11
C ALA A 175 9.87 10.92 -7.32
N LEU A 176 9.05 10.83 -6.27
CA LEU A 176 7.66 10.36 -6.39
C LEU A 176 6.82 11.32 -7.25
N LEU A 177 6.89 12.63 -7.00
CA LEU A 177 6.12 13.62 -7.75
C LEU A 177 6.53 13.65 -9.23
N ASP A 178 7.83 13.64 -9.51
CA ASP A 178 8.37 13.69 -10.88
C ASP A 178 8.03 12.40 -11.65
N PHE A 179 8.06 11.24 -10.98
CA PHE A 179 7.66 9.96 -11.55
C PHE A 179 6.22 10.01 -12.06
N VAL A 180 5.29 10.44 -11.22
CA VAL A 180 3.87 10.50 -11.60
C VAL A 180 3.64 11.62 -12.63
N LYS A 181 4.10 12.84 -12.37
CA LYS A 181 3.92 13.98 -13.29
C LYS A 181 4.54 13.73 -14.67
N GLY A 182 5.62 12.95 -14.72
CA GLY A 182 6.30 12.53 -15.94
C GLY A 182 5.54 11.54 -16.82
N GLY A 183 4.43 10.95 -16.31
CA GLY A 183 3.56 10.06 -17.11
C GLY A 183 3.42 8.64 -16.57
N LYS A 184 4.06 8.31 -15.46
CA LYS A 184 3.94 7.02 -14.80
C LYS A 184 2.68 6.94 -13.91
N GLY A 185 2.36 5.72 -13.44
CA GLY A 185 1.16 5.47 -12.65
C GLY A 185 1.37 5.56 -11.15
N LEU A 186 0.32 5.97 -10.44
CA LEU A 186 0.19 5.78 -9.00
C LEU A 186 -1.14 5.09 -8.73
N ALA A 187 -1.10 3.95 -8.06
CA ALA A 187 -2.28 3.31 -7.49
C ALA A 187 -2.12 3.25 -5.97
N SER A 188 -3.22 3.30 -5.24
CA SER A 188 -3.15 3.36 -3.79
C SER A 188 -4.42 2.82 -3.15
N ILE A 189 -4.28 2.38 -1.90
CA ILE A 189 -5.37 1.76 -1.16
C ILE A 189 -5.46 2.32 0.24
N HIS A 190 -6.68 2.48 0.73
CA HIS A 190 -7.07 2.74 2.11
C HIS A 190 -6.24 3.86 2.76
N ALA A 191 -5.39 3.50 3.72
CA ALA A 191 -4.64 4.45 4.52
C ALA A 191 -3.55 5.22 3.78
N ALA A 192 -3.37 5.00 2.48
CA ALA A 192 -2.48 5.86 1.70
C ALA A 192 -2.89 7.34 1.77
N SER A 193 -4.17 7.63 1.98
CA SER A 193 -4.67 8.99 2.23
C SER A 193 -4.47 9.48 3.67
N ASP A 194 -4.10 8.60 4.61
CA ASP A 194 -3.70 8.96 5.99
C ASP A 194 -2.19 9.29 6.08
N SER A 195 -1.68 9.88 5.00
CA SER A 195 -0.30 10.30 4.87
C SER A 195 -0.19 11.81 4.71
N TYR A 196 0.85 12.40 5.32
CA TYR A 196 1.19 13.82 5.17
C TYR A 196 0.07 14.78 5.52
N HIS A 197 -0.59 14.55 6.65
CA HIS A 197 -1.51 15.52 7.23
C HIS A 197 -1.31 15.64 8.74
N ALA A 198 -1.61 16.82 9.27
CA ALA A 198 -1.60 17.07 10.70
C ALA A 198 -2.76 16.34 11.37
N LYS A 199 -2.53 15.88 12.61
CA LYS A 199 -3.59 15.30 13.44
C LYS A 199 -4.63 16.35 13.84
N ALA A 200 -5.84 15.90 14.18
CA ALA A 200 -6.85 16.75 14.78
C ALA A 200 -6.27 17.50 16.01
N PRO A 201 -6.65 18.79 16.25
CA PRO A 201 -7.67 19.55 15.52
C PRO A 201 -7.17 20.26 14.24
N ALA A 202 -5.88 20.31 13.98
CA ALA A 202 -5.30 21.10 12.88
C ALA A 202 -5.73 20.61 11.48
N LEU A 203 -5.82 19.29 11.24
CA LEU A 203 -6.31 18.64 10.03
C LEU A 203 -5.85 19.32 8.71
N ALA A 204 -4.60 19.74 8.65
CA ALA A 204 -4.00 20.40 7.50
C ALA A 204 -3.03 19.46 6.78
N GLY A 205 -2.95 19.52 5.47
CA GLY A 205 -1.94 18.82 4.69
C GLY A 205 -0.52 19.32 5.04
N THR A 206 0.40 18.39 5.30
CA THR A 206 1.81 18.71 5.60
C THR A 206 2.71 18.55 4.37
N TRP A 207 2.17 17.97 3.31
CA TRP A 207 2.78 17.93 1.98
C TRP A 207 1.68 18.14 0.91
N PRO A 208 1.32 19.40 0.61
CA PRO A 208 0.19 19.74 -0.25
C PRO A 208 0.21 19.08 -1.62
N GLU A 209 1.38 18.98 -2.26
CA GLU A 209 1.52 18.38 -3.58
C GLU A 209 1.18 16.88 -3.57
N PHE A 210 1.53 16.16 -2.52
CA PHE A 210 1.14 14.76 -2.34
C PHE A 210 -0.36 14.64 -2.06
N ASN A 211 -0.88 15.48 -1.17
CA ASN A 211 -2.31 15.45 -0.82
C ASN A 211 -3.19 15.76 -2.05
N GLU A 212 -2.77 16.67 -2.91
CA GLU A 212 -3.43 16.93 -4.18
C GLU A 212 -3.28 15.75 -5.15
N MET A 213 -2.08 15.18 -5.25
CA MET A 213 -1.79 14.03 -6.12
C MET A 213 -2.61 12.80 -5.74
N ILE A 214 -2.77 12.52 -4.44
CA ILE A 214 -3.58 11.38 -3.98
C ILE A 214 -5.08 11.70 -3.96
N GLY A 215 -5.48 12.97 -4.09
CA GLY A 215 -6.86 13.42 -4.22
C GLY A 215 -7.50 14.00 -2.95
N GLY A 216 -6.87 13.83 -1.80
CA GLY A 216 -7.32 14.34 -0.51
C GLY A 216 -6.62 13.62 0.64
N PHE A 217 -6.84 14.09 1.87
CA PHE A 217 -6.33 13.42 3.05
C PHE A 217 -7.44 13.07 4.04
N PHE A 218 -7.18 12.01 4.80
CA PHE A 218 -8.05 11.43 5.82
C PHE A 218 -8.51 12.46 6.86
N LYS A 219 -9.76 12.33 7.29
CA LYS A 219 -10.35 13.14 8.37
C LYS A 219 -11.06 12.33 9.42
N PHE A 220 -11.87 11.35 9.01
CA PHE A 220 -12.71 10.53 9.87
C PHE A 220 -12.96 9.18 9.20
N HIS A 221 -13.27 8.17 9.98
CA HIS A 221 -13.69 6.85 9.50
C HIS A 221 -14.79 6.25 10.36
N TRP A 222 -15.65 5.46 9.73
CA TRP A 222 -16.45 4.48 10.45
C TRP A 222 -15.58 3.28 10.72
N THR A 223 -15.43 2.94 12.01
CA THR A 223 -14.59 1.82 12.46
C THR A 223 -15.15 0.47 12.00
N TYR A 224 -14.25 -0.44 11.69
CA TYR A 224 -14.61 -1.84 11.47
C TYR A 224 -15.19 -2.48 12.77
N PRO A 225 -16.25 -3.32 12.70
CA PRO A 225 -17.01 -3.69 11.51
C PRO A 225 -18.25 -2.80 11.34
N THR A 226 -18.24 -1.86 10.42
CA THR A 226 -19.44 -1.08 10.07
C THR A 226 -19.88 -1.46 8.66
N LEU A 227 -21.18 -1.76 8.47
CA LEU A 227 -21.77 -2.01 7.17
C LEU A 227 -22.00 -0.66 6.46
N ILE A 228 -21.30 -0.44 5.36
CA ILE A 228 -21.40 0.78 4.58
C ILE A 228 -22.09 0.50 3.24
N PRO A 229 -23.25 1.14 2.98
CA PRO A 229 -23.84 1.09 1.64
C PRO A 229 -23.05 1.98 0.68
N VAL A 230 -22.58 1.38 -0.42
CA VAL A 230 -21.82 2.04 -1.47
C VAL A 230 -22.69 2.25 -2.69
N LYS A 231 -22.62 3.42 -3.31
CA LYS A 231 -23.19 3.68 -4.64
C LYS A 231 -22.07 3.70 -5.69
N VAL A 232 -22.38 3.27 -6.89
CA VAL A 232 -21.53 3.43 -8.06
C VAL A 232 -21.89 4.79 -8.69
N ASP A 233 -20.91 5.71 -8.71
CA ASP A 233 -21.09 7.05 -9.26
C ASP A 233 -20.97 7.06 -10.79
N ASP A 234 -20.03 6.25 -11.34
CA ASP A 234 -19.94 6.03 -12.79
C ASP A 234 -20.14 4.54 -13.13
N PRO A 235 -21.39 4.13 -13.46
CA PRO A 235 -21.68 2.75 -13.84
C PRO A 235 -21.21 2.37 -15.27
N HIS A 236 -20.69 3.33 -16.03
CA HIS A 236 -20.21 3.11 -17.40
C HIS A 236 -18.67 2.95 -17.46
N SER A 237 -17.99 3.27 -16.40
CA SER A 237 -16.54 3.08 -16.31
C SER A 237 -16.16 1.60 -16.34
N PRO A 238 -15.12 1.20 -17.11
CA PRO A 238 -14.59 -0.16 -17.04
C PRO A 238 -14.03 -0.50 -15.65
N LEU A 239 -13.71 0.51 -14.84
CA LEU A 239 -13.23 0.32 -13.47
C LEU A 239 -14.34 -0.08 -12.50
N THR A 240 -15.60 0.10 -12.84
CA THR A 240 -16.77 -0.25 -12.01
C THR A 240 -17.60 -1.39 -12.58
N ALA A 241 -17.20 -1.95 -13.73
CA ALA A 241 -17.93 -2.98 -14.44
C ALA A 241 -18.20 -4.27 -13.62
N MET A 242 -17.40 -4.51 -12.58
CA MET A 242 -17.55 -5.67 -11.68
C MET A 242 -18.60 -5.45 -10.59
N PHE A 243 -19.05 -4.22 -10.37
CA PHE A 243 -20.06 -3.88 -9.37
C PHE A 243 -21.47 -3.87 -9.98
N GLN A 244 -22.49 -4.10 -9.14
CA GLN A 244 -23.87 -3.89 -9.56
C GLN A 244 -24.10 -2.38 -9.78
N PRO A 245 -24.81 -1.97 -10.86
CA PRO A 245 -24.99 -0.54 -11.18
C PRO A 245 -25.69 0.27 -10.07
N LYS A 246 -26.48 -0.40 -9.22
CA LYS A 246 -27.18 0.24 -8.10
C LYS A 246 -26.32 0.37 -6.83
N GLY A 247 -25.10 -0.18 -6.85
CA GLY A 247 -24.21 -0.21 -5.71
C GLY A 247 -24.20 -1.55 -4.98
N PHE A 248 -23.52 -1.60 -3.86
CA PHE A 248 -23.30 -2.79 -3.03
C PHE A 248 -23.12 -2.38 -1.57
N ASP A 249 -23.17 -3.35 -0.68
CA ASP A 249 -22.84 -3.15 0.73
C ASP A 249 -21.49 -3.79 1.03
N ILE A 250 -20.69 -3.15 1.89
CA ILE A 250 -19.38 -3.63 2.32
C ILE A 250 -19.21 -3.44 3.83
N VAL A 251 -18.54 -4.39 4.47
CA VAL A 251 -18.13 -4.27 5.88
C VAL A 251 -16.63 -4.01 5.90
N ASP A 252 -16.26 -2.78 6.23
CA ASP A 252 -14.86 -2.37 6.34
C ASP A 252 -14.74 -1.12 7.23
N GLU A 253 -13.53 -0.70 7.55
CA GLU A 253 -13.28 0.66 8.01
C GLU A 253 -13.32 1.59 6.80
N THR A 254 -14.15 2.62 6.86
CA THR A 254 -14.39 3.47 5.70
C THR A 254 -14.02 4.91 5.98
N TYR A 255 -13.05 5.41 5.22
CA TYR A 255 -12.50 6.75 5.36
C TYR A 255 -13.36 7.84 4.74
N THR A 256 -13.28 9.04 5.33
CA THR A 256 -13.74 10.28 4.74
C THR A 256 -12.59 11.27 4.60
N PHE A 257 -12.69 12.16 3.62
CA PHE A 257 -11.68 13.18 3.37
C PHE A 257 -12.04 14.51 4.04
N ALA A 258 -11.02 15.26 4.44
CA ALA A 258 -11.20 16.65 4.81
C ALA A 258 -11.84 17.43 3.63
N GLN A 259 -12.90 18.21 3.91
CA GLN A 259 -13.72 18.80 2.87
C GLN A 259 -12.97 19.75 1.95
N ASP A 260 -11.99 20.48 2.47
CA ASP A 260 -11.11 21.39 1.74
C ASP A 260 -10.00 20.69 0.97
N SER A 261 -9.70 19.43 1.33
CA SER A 261 -8.65 18.64 0.66
C SER A 261 -9.14 17.87 -0.57
N PHE A 262 -10.45 17.54 -0.62
CA PHE A 262 -11.04 16.70 -1.67
C PHE A 262 -12.06 17.49 -2.50
N SER A 263 -12.04 17.31 -3.83
CA SER A 263 -13.00 17.94 -4.72
C SER A 263 -13.24 17.14 -6.00
N ARG A 264 -14.52 16.92 -6.34
CA ARG A 264 -14.97 16.35 -7.63
C ARG A 264 -14.58 17.21 -8.84
N LYS A 265 -14.13 18.46 -8.63
CA LYS A 265 -13.56 19.31 -9.69
C LYS A 265 -12.13 18.89 -10.08
N ARG A 266 -11.50 17.99 -9.33
CA ARG A 266 -10.16 17.47 -9.64
C ARG A 266 -10.18 15.99 -10.02
N VAL A 267 -11.09 15.21 -9.44
CA VAL A 267 -11.12 13.76 -9.58
C VAL A 267 -12.38 13.28 -10.31
N HIS A 268 -12.27 12.15 -10.99
CA HIS A 268 -13.39 11.38 -11.50
C HIS A 268 -13.77 10.31 -10.47
N VAL A 269 -14.91 10.48 -9.83
CA VAL A 269 -15.36 9.58 -8.76
C VAL A 269 -16.04 8.34 -9.35
N LEU A 270 -15.58 7.17 -8.93
CA LEU A 270 -16.08 5.87 -9.35
C LEU A 270 -17.16 5.34 -8.40
N THR A 271 -16.86 5.41 -7.08
CA THR A 271 -17.77 4.96 -6.02
C THR A 271 -17.77 5.95 -4.86
N SER A 272 -18.88 6.01 -4.13
CA SER A 272 -18.98 6.79 -2.90
C SER A 272 -19.95 6.14 -1.90
N ILE A 273 -19.89 6.55 -0.65
CA ILE A 273 -20.85 6.12 0.37
C ILE A 273 -22.26 6.57 -0.06
N ASN A 274 -23.21 5.65 -0.05
CA ASN A 274 -24.62 6.00 -0.16
C ASN A 274 -25.12 6.49 1.21
N TYR A 275 -24.71 7.71 1.58
CA TYR A 275 -24.99 8.28 2.89
C TYR A 275 -26.49 8.32 3.20
N ALA A 276 -27.36 8.49 2.20
CA ALA A 276 -28.80 8.47 2.38
C ALA A 276 -29.30 7.11 2.93
N LYS A 277 -28.68 6.01 2.52
CA LYS A 277 -29.02 4.65 2.95
C LYS A 277 -28.39 4.22 4.27
N MET A 278 -27.43 4.97 4.81
CA MET A 278 -26.85 4.66 6.12
C MET A 278 -27.90 4.77 7.22
N SER A 279 -27.80 3.94 8.25
CA SER A 279 -28.64 4.01 9.43
C SER A 279 -28.47 5.35 10.18
N ALA A 280 -29.49 5.77 10.91
CA ALA A 280 -29.38 6.97 11.75
C ALA A 280 -28.29 6.80 12.83
N GLU A 281 -28.12 5.57 13.35
CA GLU A 281 -27.10 5.22 14.33
C GLU A 281 -25.70 5.38 13.75
N ASP A 282 -25.44 4.87 12.54
CA ASP A 282 -24.12 5.00 11.91
C ASP A 282 -23.81 6.44 11.54
N LYS A 283 -24.79 7.18 11.02
CA LYS A 283 -24.63 8.63 10.78
C LYS A 283 -24.27 9.41 12.04
N ALA A 284 -24.83 9.02 13.19
CA ALA A 284 -24.54 9.67 14.47
C ALA A 284 -23.12 9.42 14.99
N LYS A 285 -22.44 8.36 14.52
CA LYS A 285 -21.04 8.09 14.85
C LYS A 285 -20.06 9.11 14.26
N GLU A 286 -20.45 9.79 13.18
CA GLU A 286 -19.64 10.86 12.59
C GLU A 286 -19.84 12.16 13.40
N PRO A 287 -18.79 12.68 14.07
CA PRO A 287 -18.91 13.91 14.85
C PRO A 287 -19.31 15.09 13.96
N ALA A 288 -20.16 16.00 14.48
CA ALA A 288 -20.59 17.17 13.73
C ALA A 288 -19.44 18.03 13.20
N ALA A 289 -18.34 18.12 13.97
CA ALA A 289 -17.15 18.87 13.58
C ALA A 289 -16.37 18.25 12.40
N THR A 290 -16.54 16.94 12.14
CA THR A 290 -15.88 16.23 11.05
C THR A 290 -16.79 15.99 9.84
N ARG A 291 -18.13 16.16 10.03
CA ARG A 291 -19.13 15.89 9.01
C ARG A 291 -18.94 16.79 7.80
N ARG A 292 -18.97 16.17 6.62
CA ARG A 292 -18.98 16.94 5.38
C ARG A 292 -20.31 17.66 5.17
N THR A 293 -20.24 18.96 4.88
CA THR A 293 -21.43 19.79 4.64
C THR A 293 -21.93 19.69 3.21
N ASP A 294 -21.06 19.23 2.29
CA ASP A 294 -21.38 19.02 0.87
C ASP A 294 -21.98 17.63 0.58
N GLY A 295 -21.99 16.74 1.58
CA GLY A 295 -22.52 15.37 1.45
C GLY A 295 -21.69 14.47 0.52
N ASP A 296 -20.47 14.85 0.18
CA ASP A 296 -19.60 14.11 -0.73
C ASP A 296 -18.65 13.18 0.01
N TYR A 297 -18.96 11.90 0.00
CA TYR A 297 -18.21 10.83 0.66
C TYR A 297 -17.63 9.87 -0.38
N ALA A 298 -16.74 10.37 -1.25
CA ALA A 298 -16.07 9.56 -2.26
C ALA A 298 -15.22 8.46 -1.63
N LEU A 299 -15.19 7.28 -2.28
CA LEU A 299 -14.44 6.09 -1.86
C LEU A 299 -13.37 5.72 -2.87
N SER A 300 -13.75 5.52 -4.12
CA SER A 300 -12.76 5.30 -5.19
C SER A 300 -12.88 6.34 -6.29
N TYR A 301 -11.73 6.70 -6.84
CA TYR A 301 -11.65 7.70 -7.90
C TYR A 301 -10.35 7.57 -8.68
N ILE A 302 -10.35 8.21 -9.85
CA ILE A 302 -9.20 8.38 -10.71
C ILE A 302 -8.96 9.85 -11.01
N GLN A 303 -7.72 10.21 -11.34
CA GLN A 303 -7.38 11.56 -11.82
C GLN A 303 -6.11 11.59 -12.65
N ARG A 304 -5.90 12.70 -13.34
CA ARG A 304 -4.66 13.03 -14.02
C ARG A 304 -3.81 13.93 -13.14
N VAL A 305 -2.52 13.62 -13.08
CA VAL A 305 -1.52 14.45 -12.41
C VAL A 305 -0.34 14.66 -13.36
N GLY A 306 -0.28 15.82 -13.98
CA GLY A 306 0.61 16.04 -15.12
C GLY A 306 0.26 15.07 -16.26
N ASN A 307 1.23 14.30 -16.72
CA ASN A 307 1.02 13.25 -17.73
C ASN A 307 0.62 11.89 -17.12
N GLY A 308 0.74 11.73 -15.81
CA GLY A 308 0.48 10.48 -15.10
C GLY A 308 -0.98 10.22 -14.78
N ARG A 309 -1.25 9.05 -14.23
CA ARG A 309 -2.57 8.57 -13.84
C ARG A 309 -2.54 8.11 -12.40
N VAL A 310 -3.55 8.51 -11.65
CA VAL A 310 -3.70 8.14 -10.24
C VAL A 310 -5.02 7.42 -10.05
N PHE A 311 -4.98 6.29 -9.35
CA PHE A 311 -6.13 5.54 -8.86
C PHE A 311 -6.05 5.42 -7.34
N TYR A 312 -7.15 5.67 -6.66
CA TYR A 312 -7.30 5.48 -5.24
C TYR A 312 -8.54 4.64 -4.92
N GLU A 313 -8.38 3.71 -3.96
CA GLU A 313 -9.48 2.92 -3.38
C GLU A 313 -9.48 3.07 -1.85
N GLY A 314 -10.62 3.47 -1.29
CA GLY A 314 -10.74 3.81 0.14
C GLY A 314 -10.91 2.61 1.08
N HIS A 315 -11.33 1.44 0.59
CA HIS A 315 -11.43 0.22 1.39
C HIS A 315 -10.09 -0.52 1.43
N GLY A 316 -9.98 -1.53 2.30
CA GLY A 316 -8.79 -2.36 2.43
C GLY A 316 -8.20 -2.40 3.83
N HIS A 317 -8.96 -1.97 4.86
CA HIS A 317 -8.57 -2.07 6.25
C HIS A 317 -8.54 -3.53 6.72
N ASP A 318 -9.65 -4.25 6.54
CA ASP A 318 -9.79 -5.65 6.99
C ASP A 318 -9.38 -6.62 5.87
N GLU A 319 -8.74 -7.72 6.24
CA GLU A 319 -8.28 -8.75 5.32
C GLU A 319 -9.42 -9.37 4.50
N LYS A 320 -10.64 -9.43 5.04
CA LYS A 320 -11.80 -10.03 4.36
C LYS A 320 -12.26 -9.27 3.12
N VAL A 321 -11.91 -7.98 3.02
CA VAL A 321 -12.22 -7.19 1.80
C VAL A 321 -11.48 -7.77 0.58
N TYR A 322 -10.26 -8.27 0.78
CA TYR A 322 -9.46 -8.91 -0.26
C TYR A 322 -10.00 -10.28 -0.72
N PHE A 323 -10.97 -10.86 0.00
CA PHE A 323 -11.63 -12.11 -0.39
C PHE A 323 -12.86 -11.88 -1.29
N LEU A 324 -13.21 -10.61 -1.52
CA LEU A 324 -14.34 -10.22 -2.35
C LEU A 324 -13.91 -10.08 -3.81
N ARG A 325 -14.38 -11.01 -4.67
CA ARG A 325 -14.03 -10.98 -6.10
C ARG A 325 -14.28 -9.63 -6.79
N PRO A 326 -15.40 -8.93 -6.57
CA PRO A 326 -15.58 -7.60 -7.16
C PRO A 326 -14.54 -6.58 -6.70
N PHE A 327 -14.11 -6.63 -5.45
CA PHE A 327 -13.10 -5.73 -4.92
C PHE A 327 -11.72 -5.96 -5.57
N VAL A 328 -11.23 -7.21 -5.59
CA VAL A 328 -9.92 -7.49 -6.22
C VAL A 328 -9.95 -7.28 -7.74
N ALA A 329 -11.11 -7.43 -8.37
CA ALA A 329 -11.32 -7.10 -9.78
C ALA A 329 -11.27 -5.58 -10.03
N HIS A 330 -11.83 -4.77 -9.11
CA HIS A 330 -11.72 -3.31 -9.14
C HIS A 330 -10.26 -2.86 -8.99
N MET A 331 -9.52 -3.48 -8.08
CA MET A 331 -8.08 -3.21 -7.90
C MET A 331 -7.28 -3.54 -9.16
N LEU A 332 -7.56 -4.66 -9.84
CA LEU A 332 -6.94 -4.99 -11.13
C LEU A 332 -7.19 -3.90 -12.17
N ALA A 333 -8.45 -3.49 -12.33
CA ALA A 333 -8.83 -2.44 -13.27
C ALA A 333 -8.17 -1.09 -12.96
N GLY A 334 -8.15 -0.70 -11.67
CA GLY A 334 -7.51 0.54 -11.20
C GLY A 334 -6.00 0.57 -11.44
N ILE A 335 -5.30 -0.54 -11.17
CA ILE A 335 -3.86 -0.65 -11.43
C ILE A 335 -3.59 -0.60 -12.94
N GLN A 336 -4.39 -1.30 -13.76
CA GLN A 336 -4.25 -1.23 -15.22
C GLN A 336 -4.56 0.17 -15.80
N TYR A 337 -5.49 0.92 -15.19
CA TYR A 337 -5.70 2.32 -15.53
C TYR A 337 -4.45 3.15 -15.18
N ALA A 338 -3.89 3.00 -14.00
CA ALA A 338 -2.68 3.71 -13.58
C ALA A 338 -1.49 3.40 -14.53
N LEU A 339 -1.33 2.14 -14.93
CA LEU A 339 -0.34 1.71 -15.94
C LEU A 339 -0.62 2.29 -17.35
N GLY A 340 -1.83 2.81 -17.60
CA GLY A 340 -2.25 3.37 -18.89
C GLY A 340 -2.68 2.33 -19.91
N ASP A 341 -2.78 1.07 -19.53
CA ASP A 341 -3.24 -0.02 -20.40
C ASP A 341 -4.77 -0.03 -20.52
N LEU A 342 -5.50 0.17 -19.41
CA LEU A 342 -6.95 0.32 -19.40
C LEU A 342 -7.34 1.79 -19.57
N LYS A 343 -8.15 2.08 -20.59
CA LYS A 343 -8.66 3.45 -20.84
C LYS A 343 -9.97 3.66 -20.09
N ALA A 344 -10.11 4.81 -19.48
CA ALA A 344 -11.35 5.27 -18.85
C ALA A 344 -11.49 6.78 -19.05
N ASP A 345 -12.69 7.30 -18.90
CA ASP A 345 -12.92 8.74 -18.78
C ASP A 345 -12.39 9.18 -17.40
N ASP A 346 -11.39 10.03 -17.41
CA ASP A 346 -10.77 10.60 -16.20
C ASP A 346 -11.06 12.12 -16.08
N SER A 347 -12.04 12.60 -16.82
CA SER A 347 -12.55 13.98 -16.66
C SER A 347 -13.17 14.15 -15.27
N PRO A 348 -12.93 15.28 -14.59
CA PRO A 348 -13.50 15.52 -13.28
C PRO A 348 -15.04 15.34 -13.24
N SER A 349 -15.56 14.73 -12.18
CA SER A 349 -16.99 14.43 -12.01
C SER A 349 -17.87 15.68 -11.86
N ALA A 350 -17.30 16.82 -11.48
CA ALA A 350 -17.99 18.11 -11.41
C ALA A 350 -17.26 19.11 -12.30
N LYS A 351 -18.03 19.92 -13.01
CA LYS A 351 -17.56 21.01 -13.88
C LYS A 351 -17.39 22.33 -13.11
#